data_8baba9711a2cf3d1757257369f3b95c8
#
_entry.id   8baba9711a2cf3d1757257369f3b95c8
#
_cell.length_a   1.000
_cell.length_b   1.000
_cell.length_c   1.000
_cell.angle_alpha   90.00
_cell.angle_beta   90.00
_cell.angle_gamma   90.00
#
_symmetry.space_group_name_H-M   'P 1'
#
loop_
_entity.id
_entity.type
_entity.pdbx_description
1 polymer ?
#
loop_
_entity_poly.entity_id
_entity_poly.type
_entity_poly.pdbx_seq_one_letter_code
_entity_poly.pdbx_strand_id
1 'polypeptide(L)'
;MRVAPNVILSEKQRAKLLRMSKARSSSIRCRERAQFILLAAEGLQNNEIAKRLGQDRKKIGRWRTRFTKGGMEAILKDKTRPGRIPPISATIRSKIIKLTTEQRPEGHTHWSRSTMARQVGVSASTVGRVWASAGLKPHRIKSFKLSNDKRFEEKLEDIVGLYLSPPEHAIVLSCDEKSQIQALDRTQPGLPLKKGRCATMTHDYKRNGTTSLFAALNVANGEVIGTCMKKHRHQEWIQFLNLIDRSTPADKEIHIICDNYATHKHAKVVAWLKRHKRFHIHFTPTSASWLNMVERFFRDITDKSVRRGVFRNIAELTQAITDHIKVHNADPKPFIWTATASDILEKIKRGRQKLNNMQSD
;
A
#
# COMPACT_ATOMS: atom_id res chain seq x y z
N MET A 1 -41.31 3.94 -47.60
CA MET A 1 -41.19 4.82 -46.38
C MET A 1 -41.77 4.11 -45.20
N ARG A 2 -41.15 4.15 -43.99
CA ARG A 2 -41.76 3.62 -42.78
C ARG A 2 -42.83 4.59 -42.27
N VAL A 3 -44.08 4.20 -42.34
CA VAL A 3 -45.20 4.95 -41.84
C VAL A 3 -45.19 4.89 -40.29
N ALA A 4 -45.41 6.03 -39.61
CA ALA A 4 -45.45 6.10 -38.18
C ALA A 4 -46.72 5.35 -37.65
N PRO A 5 -46.60 4.59 -36.52
CA PRO A 5 -47.77 3.87 -35.99
C PRO A 5 -48.93 4.83 -35.71
N ASN A 6 -50.16 4.42 -36.06
CA ASN A 6 -51.35 5.20 -35.75
C ASN A 6 -51.62 5.18 -34.22
N VAL A 7 -52.04 6.31 -33.67
CA VAL A 7 -52.34 6.46 -32.24
C VAL A 7 -53.85 6.71 -32.13
N ILE A 8 -54.52 5.73 -31.51
CA ILE A 8 -55.96 5.82 -31.20
C ILE A 8 -56.08 6.04 -29.69
N LEU A 9 -56.79 7.06 -29.26
CA LEU A 9 -57.00 7.40 -27.86
C LEU A 9 -58.47 7.20 -27.46
N SER A 10 -58.68 6.58 -26.30
CA SER A 10 -60.01 6.64 -25.66
C SER A 10 -60.27 8.04 -25.07
N GLU A 11 -61.52 8.39 -24.84
CA GLU A 11 -61.86 9.69 -24.21
C GLU A 11 -61.17 9.91 -22.88
N LYS A 12 -61.11 8.88 -22.05
CA LYS A 12 -60.40 8.90 -20.77
C LYS A 12 -58.88 9.18 -20.94
N GLN A 13 -58.26 8.56 -21.93
CA GLN A 13 -56.85 8.77 -22.23
C GLN A 13 -56.61 10.18 -22.76
N ARG A 14 -57.45 10.66 -23.65
CA ARG A 14 -57.36 12.01 -24.21
C ARG A 14 -57.49 13.06 -23.11
N ALA A 15 -58.48 12.97 -22.25
CA ALA A 15 -58.68 13.88 -21.13
C ALA A 15 -57.48 13.88 -20.16
N LYS A 16 -56.92 12.71 -19.86
CA LYS A 16 -55.71 12.58 -19.01
C LYS A 16 -54.48 13.20 -19.64
N LEU A 17 -54.25 12.99 -20.93
CA LEU A 17 -53.13 13.58 -21.68
C LEU A 17 -53.26 15.11 -21.80
N LEU A 18 -54.47 15.63 -22.03
CA LEU A 18 -54.76 17.06 -22.04
C LEU A 18 -54.45 17.70 -20.67
N ARG A 19 -54.88 17.05 -19.60
CA ARG A 19 -54.60 17.51 -18.23
C ARG A 19 -53.09 17.52 -17.98
N MET A 20 -52.38 16.44 -18.36
CA MET A 20 -50.92 16.33 -18.19
C MET A 20 -50.15 17.38 -19.02
N SER A 21 -50.61 17.71 -20.21
CA SER A 21 -49.95 18.71 -21.07
C SER A 21 -50.05 20.14 -20.55
N LYS A 22 -51.13 20.45 -19.77
CA LYS A 22 -51.43 21.79 -19.23
C LYS A 22 -51.02 21.95 -17.75
N ALA A 23 -50.91 20.86 -16.98
CA ALA A 23 -50.71 20.91 -15.53
C ALA A 23 -49.30 21.42 -15.19
N ARG A 24 -49.22 22.46 -14.35
CA ARG A 24 -47.95 22.99 -13.83
C ARG A 24 -47.21 21.99 -12.93
N SER A 25 -47.93 21.10 -12.27
CA SER A 25 -47.40 20.03 -11.41
C SER A 25 -46.75 18.86 -12.20
N SER A 26 -47.01 18.75 -13.51
CA SER A 26 -46.38 17.73 -14.35
C SER A 26 -44.96 18.12 -14.75
N SER A 27 -44.03 17.15 -14.68
CA SER A 27 -42.66 17.42 -15.16
C SER A 27 -42.64 17.85 -16.63
N ILE A 28 -41.70 18.69 -17.02
CA ILE A 28 -41.54 19.16 -18.41
C ILE A 28 -41.50 17.97 -19.37
N ARG A 29 -40.82 16.89 -19.02
CA ARG A 29 -40.74 15.66 -19.83
C ARG A 29 -42.08 15.00 -20.03
N CYS A 30 -42.91 14.93 -19.01
CA CYS A 30 -44.25 14.33 -19.11
C CYS A 30 -45.19 15.22 -19.95
N ARG A 31 -45.09 16.54 -19.85
CA ARG A 31 -45.86 17.48 -20.67
C ARG A 31 -45.51 17.34 -22.14
N GLU A 32 -44.23 17.33 -22.49
CA GLU A 32 -43.77 17.12 -23.86
C GLU A 32 -44.30 15.80 -24.46
N ARG A 33 -44.16 14.71 -23.68
CA ARG A 33 -44.61 13.37 -24.11
C ARG A 33 -46.13 13.33 -24.37
N ALA A 34 -46.89 13.96 -23.48
CA ALA A 34 -48.33 14.07 -23.62
C ALA A 34 -48.69 14.85 -24.93
N GLN A 35 -48.01 15.96 -25.21
CA GLN A 35 -48.21 16.73 -26.46
C GLN A 35 -47.84 15.90 -27.71
N PHE A 36 -46.76 15.11 -27.67
CA PHE A 36 -46.40 14.22 -28.79
C PHE A 36 -47.53 13.25 -29.13
N ILE A 37 -48.12 12.65 -28.09
CA ILE A 37 -49.19 11.65 -28.28
C ILE A 37 -50.51 12.28 -28.72
N LEU A 38 -50.87 13.45 -28.19
CA LEU A 38 -52.08 14.17 -28.58
C LEU A 38 -52.01 14.56 -30.06
N LEU A 39 -50.91 15.16 -30.49
CA LEU A 39 -50.73 15.55 -31.89
C LEU A 39 -50.63 14.32 -32.82
N ALA A 40 -50.03 13.23 -32.35
CA ALA A 40 -50.04 11.97 -33.09
C ALA A 40 -51.42 11.34 -33.25
N ALA A 41 -52.32 11.54 -32.28
CA ALA A 41 -53.73 11.10 -32.32
C ALA A 41 -54.62 12.00 -33.22
N GLU A 42 -54.18 13.24 -33.49
CA GLU A 42 -54.78 14.14 -34.48
C GLU A 42 -54.36 13.77 -35.94
N GLY A 43 -53.57 12.70 -36.10
CA GLY A 43 -53.13 12.24 -37.44
C GLY A 43 -51.81 12.81 -37.94
N LEU A 44 -51.16 13.74 -37.20
CA LEU A 44 -49.93 14.36 -37.64
C LEU A 44 -48.77 13.36 -37.74
N GLN A 45 -47.95 13.52 -38.74
CA GLN A 45 -46.71 12.75 -38.93
C GLN A 45 -45.60 13.25 -38.01
N ASN A 46 -44.64 12.37 -37.67
CA ASN A 46 -43.56 12.71 -36.75
C ASN A 46 -42.73 13.94 -37.20
N ASN A 47 -42.65 14.20 -38.50
CA ASN A 47 -41.96 15.39 -39.05
C ASN A 47 -42.70 16.67 -38.74
N GLU A 48 -44.03 16.64 -38.88
CA GLU A 48 -44.93 17.79 -38.62
C GLU A 48 -44.96 18.14 -37.14
N ILE A 49 -45.06 17.10 -36.27
CA ILE A 49 -44.96 17.27 -34.82
C ILE A 49 -43.60 17.84 -34.41
N ALA A 50 -42.52 17.38 -35.05
CA ALA A 50 -41.14 17.85 -34.82
C ALA A 50 -41.02 19.35 -35.13
N LYS A 51 -41.51 19.77 -36.30
CA LYS A 51 -41.51 21.18 -36.72
C LYS A 51 -42.36 22.04 -35.76
N ARG A 52 -43.54 21.56 -35.40
CA ARG A 52 -44.52 22.32 -34.57
C ARG A 52 -44.04 22.54 -33.12
N LEU A 53 -43.29 21.58 -32.59
CA LEU A 53 -42.83 21.61 -31.19
C LEU A 53 -41.33 21.93 -31.04
N GLY A 54 -40.59 22.12 -32.13
CA GLY A 54 -39.15 22.34 -32.08
C GLY A 54 -38.35 21.16 -31.50
N GLN A 55 -38.81 19.90 -31.74
CA GLN A 55 -38.25 18.70 -31.15
C GLN A 55 -37.68 17.73 -32.20
N ASP A 56 -36.81 16.86 -31.77
CA ASP A 56 -36.22 15.83 -32.64
C ASP A 56 -37.23 14.78 -33.09
N ARG A 57 -37.32 14.50 -34.38
CA ARG A 57 -38.21 13.51 -34.98
C ARG A 57 -38.03 12.10 -34.41
N LYS A 58 -36.79 11.70 -34.11
CA LYS A 58 -36.50 10.37 -33.52
C LYS A 58 -37.02 10.27 -32.11
N LYS A 59 -36.97 11.38 -31.34
CA LYS A 59 -37.54 11.48 -29.98
C LYS A 59 -39.08 11.24 -30.03
N ILE A 60 -39.76 11.92 -30.92
CA ILE A 60 -41.22 11.79 -31.10
C ILE A 60 -41.57 10.35 -31.51
N GLY A 61 -40.92 9.81 -32.55
CA GLY A 61 -41.18 8.44 -33.00
C GLY A 61 -40.96 7.39 -31.93
N ARG A 62 -39.97 7.60 -31.10
CA ARG A 62 -39.68 6.71 -29.93
C ARG A 62 -40.82 6.73 -28.92
N TRP A 63 -41.34 7.91 -28.58
CA TRP A 63 -42.45 8.02 -27.60
C TRP A 63 -43.78 7.58 -28.19
N ARG A 64 -44.05 7.84 -29.45
CA ARG A 64 -45.19 7.32 -30.20
C ARG A 64 -45.21 5.79 -30.20
N THR A 65 -44.10 5.13 -30.52
CA THR A 65 -44.01 3.68 -30.50
C THR A 65 -44.12 3.10 -29.06
N ARG A 66 -43.60 3.82 -28.07
CA ARG A 66 -43.76 3.38 -26.66
C ARG A 66 -45.21 3.46 -26.21
N PHE A 67 -45.89 4.50 -26.58
CA PHE A 67 -47.32 4.65 -26.25
C PHE A 67 -48.18 3.57 -26.93
N THR A 68 -47.96 3.32 -28.20
CA THR A 68 -48.73 2.27 -28.93
C THR A 68 -48.52 0.88 -28.39
N LYS A 69 -47.32 0.60 -27.81
CA LYS A 69 -46.98 -0.72 -27.21
C LYS A 69 -47.37 -0.85 -25.75
N GLY A 70 -47.33 0.19 -24.97
CA GLY A 70 -47.46 0.12 -23.51
C GLY A 70 -48.40 1.16 -22.88
N GLY A 71 -49.17 1.88 -23.71
CA GLY A 71 -50.18 2.83 -23.25
C GLY A 71 -49.67 3.98 -22.41
N MET A 72 -50.51 4.47 -21.52
CA MET A 72 -50.25 5.63 -20.67
C MET A 72 -49.04 5.43 -19.74
N GLU A 73 -48.88 4.27 -19.17
CA GLU A 73 -47.81 4.01 -18.21
C GLU A 73 -46.40 4.08 -18.87
N ALA A 74 -46.34 3.68 -20.12
CA ALA A 74 -45.06 3.67 -20.87
C ALA A 74 -44.49 5.08 -21.14
N ILE A 75 -45.29 6.14 -21.05
CA ILE A 75 -44.88 7.53 -21.23
C ILE A 75 -44.60 8.28 -19.93
N LEU A 76 -45.13 7.77 -18.79
CA LEU A 76 -44.96 8.39 -17.47
C LEU A 76 -43.52 8.25 -16.95
N LYS A 77 -42.92 7.11 -17.17
CA LYS A 77 -41.57 6.78 -16.68
C LYS A 77 -40.62 6.47 -17.83
N ASP A 78 -39.32 6.85 -17.65
CA ASP A 78 -38.28 6.39 -18.54
C ASP A 78 -38.04 4.88 -18.37
N LYS A 79 -37.67 4.22 -19.48
CA LYS A 79 -37.28 2.82 -19.39
C LYS A 79 -36.03 2.69 -18.49
N THR A 80 -36.09 1.80 -17.54
CA THR A 80 -34.88 1.50 -16.71
C THR A 80 -33.74 1.10 -17.61
N ARG A 81 -32.60 1.73 -17.46
CA ARG A 81 -31.42 1.33 -18.22
C ARG A 81 -31.02 -0.06 -17.74
N PRO A 82 -30.76 -1.02 -18.65
CA PRO A 82 -30.20 -2.29 -18.24
C PRO A 82 -28.91 -2.02 -17.47
N GLY A 83 -28.78 -2.62 -16.26
CA GLY A 83 -27.56 -2.51 -15.46
C GLY A 83 -26.35 -2.97 -16.26
N ARG A 84 -25.17 -2.50 -15.87
CA ARG A 84 -23.92 -2.94 -16.50
C ARG A 84 -23.80 -4.45 -16.31
N ILE A 85 -23.75 -5.20 -17.40
CA ILE A 85 -23.46 -6.64 -17.35
C ILE A 85 -22.09 -6.82 -16.70
N PRO A 86 -21.95 -7.63 -15.64
CA PRO A 86 -20.65 -7.94 -15.06
C PRO A 86 -19.72 -8.44 -16.16
N PRO A 87 -18.46 -7.92 -16.27
CA PRO A 87 -17.57 -8.27 -17.37
C PRO A 87 -17.16 -9.76 -17.38
N ILE A 88 -17.37 -10.47 -16.27
CA ILE A 88 -17.12 -11.92 -16.12
C ILE A 88 -18.13 -12.56 -15.19
N SER A 89 -18.39 -13.87 -15.40
CA SER A 89 -19.23 -14.66 -14.50
C SER A 89 -18.57 -14.90 -13.14
N ALA A 90 -19.38 -15.18 -12.12
CA ALA A 90 -18.90 -15.57 -10.79
C ALA A 90 -17.98 -16.79 -10.85
N THR A 91 -18.29 -17.77 -11.71
CA THR A 91 -17.50 -18.98 -11.94
C THR A 91 -16.09 -18.66 -12.42
N ILE A 92 -15.92 -17.76 -13.40
CA ILE A 92 -14.60 -17.35 -13.89
C ILE A 92 -13.83 -16.62 -12.80
N ARG A 93 -14.50 -15.77 -12.01
CA ARG A 93 -13.87 -15.07 -10.87
C ARG A 93 -13.34 -16.06 -9.84
N SER A 94 -14.14 -17.04 -9.43
CA SER A 94 -13.74 -18.10 -8.50
C SER A 94 -12.59 -18.95 -9.06
N LYS A 95 -12.62 -19.29 -10.35
CA LYS A 95 -11.53 -20.01 -11.03
C LYS A 95 -10.21 -19.23 -10.99
N ILE A 96 -10.23 -17.91 -11.26
CA ILE A 96 -9.03 -17.08 -11.17
C ILE A 96 -8.46 -17.08 -9.75
N ILE A 97 -9.31 -16.92 -8.73
CA ILE A 97 -8.87 -16.93 -7.33
C ILE A 97 -8.27 -18.28 -6.98
N LYS A 98 -8.97 -19.38 -7.25
CA LYS A 98 -8.52 -20.76 -6.97
C LYS A 98 -7.17 -21.05 -7.61
N LEU A 99 -7.03 -20.83 -8.92
CA LEU A 99 -5.76 -21.03 -9.62
C LEU A 99 -4.63 -20.19 -9.02
N THR A 100 -4.92 -18.94 -8.62
CA THR A 100 -3.91 -18.05 -8.06
C THR A 100 -3.41 -18.51 -6.69
N THR A 101 -4.28 -19.08 -5.85
CA THR A 101 -3.98 -19.45 -4.46
C THR A 101 -3.46 -20.88 -4.32
N GLU A 102 -3.90 -21.78 -5.17
CA GLU A 102 -3.65 -23.23 -5.02
C GLU A 102 -2.69 -23.81 -6.07
N GLN A 103 -2.46 -23.11 -7.18
CA GLN A 103 -1.65 -23.65 -8.27
C GLN A 103 -0.57 -22.66 -8.74
N ARG A 104 0.49 -23.22 -9.32
CA ARG A 104 1.54 -22.44 -10.00
C ARG A 104 1.41 -22.60 -11.51
N PRO A 105 1.70 -21.59 -12.32
CA PRO A 105 1.76 -21.74 -13.76
C PRO A 105 2.97 -22.60 -14.15
N GLU A 106 2.84 -23.38 -15.19
CA GLU A 106 3.91 -24.21 -15.73
C GLU A 106 5.15 -23.36 -16.07
N GLY A 107 6.31 -23.81 -15.64
CA GLY A 107 7.59 -23.12 -15.87
C GLY A 107 7.78 -21.79 -15.15
N HIS A 108 6.88 -21.39 -14.22
CA HIS A 108 6.94 -20.11 -13.54
C HIS A 108 6.68 -20.27 -12.05
N THR A 109 7.27 -19.38 -11.24
CA THR A 109 7.12 -19.39 -9.77
C THR A 109 5.80 -18.77 -9.29
N HIS A 110 5.17 -17.95 -10.11
CA HIS A 110 3.94 -17.23 -9.75
C HIS A 110 3.16 -16.79 -11.00
N TRP A 111 1.88 -16.54 -10.83
CA TRP A 111 1.01 -16.03 -11.88
C TRP A 111 1.28 -14.54 -12.17
N SER A 112 1.48 -14.23 -13.44
CA SER A 112 1.35 -12.86 -13.97
C SER A 112 -0.08 -12.61 -14.47
N ARG A 113 -0.47 -11.34 -14.63
CA ARG A 113 -1.78 -11.03 -15.23
C ARG A 113 -1.94 -11.63 -16.61
N SER A 114 -0.87 -11.65 -17.40
CA SER A 114 -0.89 -12.18 -18.78
C SER A 114 -0.98 -13.70 -18.83
N THR A 115 -0.24 -14.41 -17.98
CA THR A 115 -0.29 -15.87 -17.93
C THR A 115 -1.66 -16.36 -17.43
N MET A 116 -2.21 -15.75 -16.39
CA MET A 116 -3.55 -16.05 -15.89
C MET A 116 -4.64 -15.71 -16.93
N ALA A 117 -4.53 -14.57 -17.61
CA ALA A 117 -5.46 -14.15 -18.65
C ALA A 117 -5.55 -15.20 -19.79
N ARG A 118 -4.41 -15.71 -20.22
CA ARG A 118 -4.30 -16.76 -21.24
C ARG A 118 -4.91 -18.07 -20.77
N GLN A 119 -4.63 -18.46 -19.51
CA GLN A 119 -5.14 -19.71 -18.93
C GLN A 119 -6.66 -19.74 -18.77
N VAL A 120 -7.29 -18.59 -18.51
CA VAL A 120 -8.73 -18.49 -18.20
C VAL A 120 -9.54 -17.93 -19.36
N GLY A 121 -8.91 -17.41 -20.42
CA GLY A 121 -9.59 -16.84 -21.59
C GLY A 121 -10.21 -15.45 -21.33
N VAL A 122 -9.56 -14.61 -20.51
CA VAL A 122 -10.03 -13.25 -20.20
C VAL A 122 -8.92 -12.22 -20.45
N SER A 123 -9.24 -10.92 -20.39
CA SER A 123 -8.21 -9.88 -20.49
C SER A 123 -7.34 -9.79 -19.25
N ALA A 124 -6.06 -9.38 -19.40
CA ALA A 124 -5.14 -9.14 -18.28
C ALA A 124 -5.66 -8.05 -17.32
N SER A 125 -6.40 -7.06 -17.84
CA SER A 125 -7.06 -6.02 -17.03
C SER A 125 -8.16 -6.61 -16.15
N THR A 126 -8.89 -7.60 -16.66
CA THR A 126 -9.92 -8.32 -15.90
C THR A 126 -9.31 -9.11 -14.75
N VAL A 127 -8.21 -9.86 -15.01
CA VAL A 127 -7.45 -10.55 -13.96
C VAL A 127 -6.98 -9.56 -12.89
N GLY A 128 -6.40 -8.42 -13.31
CA GLY A 128 -5.94 -7.38 -12.38
C GLY A 128 -7.05 -6.86 -11.47
N ARG A 129 -8.27 -6.66 -11.99
CA ARG A 129 -9.44 -6.24 -11.20
C ARG A 129 -9.89 -7.31 -10.21
N VAL A 130 -9.90 -8.58 -10.62
CA VAL A 130 -10.23 -9.71 -9.72
C VAL A 130 -9.22 -9.81 -8.60
N TRP A 131 -7.92 -9.77 -8.92
CA TRP A 131 -6.88 -9.81 -7.89
C TRP A 131 -6.96 -8.62 -6.93
N ALA A 132 -7.20 -7.42 -7.43
CA ALA A 132 -7.37 -6.23 -6.60
C ALA A 132 -8.56 -6.35 -5.64
N SER A 133 -9.73 -6.82 -6.15
CA SER A 133 -10.93 -7.02 -5.32
C SER A 133 -10.77 -8.13 -4.27
N ALA A 134 -9.93 -9.15 -4.55
CA ALA A 134 -9.61 -10.24 -3.62
C ALA A 134 -8.36 -9.98 -2.77
N GLY A 135 -7.72 -8.82 -2.88
CA GLY A 135 -6.48 -8.49 -2.15
C GLY A 135 -5.25 -9.31 -2.57
N LEU A 136 -5.32 -10.05 -3.69
CA LEU A 136 -4.25 -10.92 -4.16
C LEU A 136 -3.13 -10.14 -4.84
N LYS A 137 -1.89 -10.44 -4.49
CA LYS A 137 -0.67 -9.80 -5.02
C LYS A 137 0.39 -10.86 -5.36
N PRO A 138 0.19 -11.72 -6.39
CA PRO A 138 1.08 -12.85 -6.68
C PRO A 138 2.53 -12.44 -6.96
N HIS A 139 2.74 -11.22 -7.47
CA HIS A 139 4.06 -10.63 -7.76
C HIS A 139 4.83 -10.15 -6.53
N ARG A 140 4.24 -10.23 -5.33
CA ARG A 140 4.86 -9.76 -4.09
C ARG A 140 5.06 -10.93 -3.14
N ILE A 141 6.32 -11.14 -2.77
CA ILE A 141 6.69 -12.08 -1.71
C ILE A 141 7.11 -11.26 -0.50
N LYS A 142 6.62 -11.62 0.66
CA LYS A 142 7.14 -11.17 1.94
C LYS A 142 7.93 -12.31 2.54
N SER A 143 9.23 -12.10 2.74
CA SER A 143 10.04 -13.03 3.51
C SER A 143 9.68 -12.94 4.99
N PHE A 144 9.64 -14.07 5.65
CA PHE A 144 9.53 -14.15 7.10
C PHE A 144 10.40 -15.30 7.58
N LYS A 145 10.86 -15.20 8.82
CA LYS A 145 11.53 -16.30 9.52
C LYS A 145 10.94 -16.37 10.93
N LEU A 146 10.51 -17.54 11.32
CA LEU A 146 10.13 -17.76 12.72
C LEU A 146 11.38 -17.96 13.54
N SER A 147 11.42 -17.34 14.71
CA SER A 147 12.53 -17.49 15.63
C SER A 147 12.51 -18.89 16.27
N ASN A 148 13.68 -19.49 16.38
CA ASN A 148 13.93 -20.72 17.12
C ASN A 148 14.55 -20.43 18.51
N ASP A 149 14.53 -19.18 18.98
CA ASP A 149 15.04 -18.78 20.27
C ASP A 149 14.18 -19.42 21.38
N LYS A 150 14.81 -20.18 22.28
CA LYS A 150 14.11 -20.83 23.40
C LYS A 150 13.51 -19.83 24.39
N ARG A 151 14.12 -18.64 24.49
CA ARG A 151 13.67 -17.54 25.36
C ARG A 151 12.94 -16.45 24.56
N PHE A 152 12.26 -16.84 23.49
CA PHE A 152 11.60 -15.87 22.59
C PHE A 152 10.56 -15.02 23.32
N GLU A 153 9.69 -15.66 24.09
CA GLU A 153 8.58 -15.01 24.79
C GLU A 153 9.08 -14.00 25.82
N GLU A 154 10.00 -14.42 26.68
CA GLU A 154 10.64 -13.58 27.70
C GLU A 154 11.29 -12.32 27.11
N LYS A 155 12.10 -12.50 26.05
CA LYS A 155 12.77 -11.38 25.38
C LYS A 155 11.79 -10.47 24.63
N LEU A 156 10.72 -11.03 24.09
CA LEU A 156 9.67 -10.26 23.42
C LEU A 156 8.94 -9.37 24.42
N GLU A 157 8.55 -9.92 25.56
CA GLU A 157 7.86 -9.20 26.63
C GLU A 157 8.74 -8.08 27.20
N ASP A 158 10.01 -8.35 27.47
CA ASP A 158 10.99 -7.37 27.93
C ASP A 158 11.10 -6.18 26.96
N ILE A 159 11.32 -6.44 25.68
CA ILE A 159 11.50 -5.37 24.66
C ILE A 159 10.20 -4.62 24.41
N VAL A 160 9.08 -5.31 24.27
CA VAL A 160 7.79 -4.66 24.04
C VAL A 160 7.38 -3.85 25.27
N GLY A 161 7.70 -4.33 26.47
CA GLY A 161 7.52 -3.57 27.72
C GLY A 161 8.27 -2.24 27.67
N LEU A 162 9.54 -2.23 27.28
CA LEU A 162 10.34 -1.02 27.14
C LEU A 162 9.79 -0.04 26.08
N TYR A 163 9.17 -0.55 25.00
CA TYR A 163 8.57 0.30 23.97
C TYR A 163 7.23 0.91 24.39
N LEU A 164 6.42 0.18 25.16
CA LEU A 164 5.09 0.63 25.55
C LEU A 164 5.09 1.41 26.86
N SER A 165 6.01 1.07 27.77
CA SER A 165 6.11 1.65 29.12
C SER A 165 7.58 1.79 29.54
N PRO A 166 8.32 2.73 28.93
CA PRO A 166 9.72 2.96 29.30
C PRO A 166 9.82 3.45 30.75
N PRO A 167 10.88 3.08 31.50
CA PRO A 167 11.09 3.58 32.85
C PRO A 167 11.24 5.11 32.90
N GLU A 168 10.68 5.78 33.88
CA GLU A 168 10.61 7.25 33.94
C GLU A 168 11.98 7.96 33.97
N HIS A 169 12.98 7.33 34.59
CA HIS A 169 14.33 7.89 34.70
C HIS A 169 15.34 7.28 33.73
N ALA A 170 14.86 6.65 32.67
CA ALA A 170 15.69 5.96 31.71
C ALA A 170 15.53 6.50 30.29
N ILE A 171 16.58 6.28 29.48
CA ILE A 171 16.56 6.50 28.04
C ILE A 171 16.58 5.10 27.41
N VAL A 172 15.59 4.82 26.56
CA VAL A 172 15.53 3.56 25.78
C VAL A 172 16.05 3.81 24.39
N LEU A 173 17.13 3.15 24.03
CA LEU A 173 17.79 3.25 22.73
C LEU A 173 17.69 1.93 21.97
N SER A 174 17.21 2.00 20.74
CA SER A 174 17.23 0.89 19.79
C SER A 174 18.50 1.00 18.96
N CYS A 175 19.45 0.07 19.14
CA CYS A 175 20.80 0.14 18.59
C CYS A 175 21.08 -1.00 17.62
N ASP A 176 21.80 -0.72 16.54
CA ASP A 176 22.28 -1.73 15.58
C ASP A 176 23.37 -1.18 14.66
N GLU A 177 23.97 -2.06 13.83
CA GLU A 177 24.96 -1.71 12.81
C GLU A 177 24.44 -2.00 11.40
N LYS A 178 24.36 -0.95 10.59
CA LYS A 178 24.23 -1.13 9.15
C LYS A 178 25.61 -1.31 8.54
N SER A 179 26.00 -2.56 8.37
CA SER A 179 27.32 -2.92 7.86
C SER A 179 27.41 -2.77 6.33
N GLN A 180 28.66 -2.61 5.84
CA GLN A 180 29.01 -2.66 4.42
C GLN A 180 28.21 -1.72 3.50
N ILE A 181 27.93 -0.51 3.94
CA ILE A 181 27.36 0.53 3.08
C ILE A 181 28.41 0.90 2.04
N GLN A 182 28.09 0.74 0.76
CA GLN A 182 29.05 0.91 -0.33
C GLN A 182 29.05 2.35 -0.86
N ALA A 183 30.26 2.91 -1.01
CA ALA A 183 30.46 4.14 -1.78
C ALA A 183 30.43 3.79 -3.28
N LEU A 184 29.30 4.00 -3.92
CA LEU A 184 29.08 3.70 -5.34
C LEU A 184 29.24 4.97 -6.16
N ASP A 185 30.19 4.97 -7.08
CA ASP A 185 30.38 6.00 -8.08
C ASP A 185 29.79 5.51 -9.41
N ARG A 186 28.94 6.31 -10.04
CA ARG A 186 28.32 5.96 -11.33
C ARG A 186 29.27 6.33 -12.46
N THR A 187 29.42 5.41 -13.43
CA THR A 187 30.32 5.62 -14.57
C THR A 187 29.89 6.74 -15.50
N GLN A 188 28.59 7.10 -15.46
CA GLN A 188 28.03 8.20 -16.25
C GLN A 188 27.00 8.97 -15.43
N PRO A 189 26.83 10.28 -15.69
CA PRO A 189 25.78 11.07 -15.05
C PRO A 189 24.40 10.51 -15.35
N GLY A 190 23.52 10.53 -14.34
CA GLY A 190 22.11 10.20 -14.51
C GLY A 190 21.36 11.26 -15.33
N LEU A 191 20.29 10.85 -15.99
CA LEU A 191 19.38 11.81 -16.65
C LEU A 191 18.33 12.30 -15.64
N PRO A 192 18.09 13.63 -15.60
CA PRO A 192 17.15 14.19 -14.63
C PRO A 192 15.70 13.80 -14.92
N LEU A 193 14.88 13.93 -13.90
CA LEU A 193 13.42 13.77 -13.98
C LEU A 193 12.83 14.79 -14.96
N LYS A 194 11.95 14.35 -15.87
CA LYS A 194 11.19 15.19 -16.80
C LYS A 194 9.72 14.81 -16.78
N LYS A 195 8.82 15.72 -17.19
CA LYS A 195 7.38 15.43 -17.32
C LYS A 195 7.17 14.20 -18.23
N GLY A 196 6.51 13.17 -17.70
CA GLY A 196 6.23 11.91 -18.41
C GLY A 196 7.41 10.92 -18.46
N ARG A 197 8.55 11.23 -17.82
CA ARG A 197 9.72 10.32 -17.75
C ARG A 197 10.33 10.35 -16.34
N CYS A 198 10.59 9.17 -15.77
CA CYS A 198 11.34 9.06 -14.53
C CYS A 198 12.82 9.44 -14.74
N ALA A 199 13.51 9.80 -13.66
CA ALA A 199 14.96 9.93 -13.67
C ALA A 199 15.59 8.55 -14.00
N THR A 200 16.68 8.55 -14.72
CA THR A 200 17.44 7.32 -15.05
C THR A 200 18.84 7.40 -14.49
N MET A 201 19.36 6.26 -14.07
CA MET A 201 20.75 6.10 -13.65
C MET A 201 21.38 4.96 -14.45
N THR A 202 22.69 5.05 -14.68
CA THR A 202 23.44 3.92 -15.27
C THR A 202 23.40 2.73 -14.32
N HIS A 203 23.40 1.53 -14.89
CA HIS A 203 23.53 0.29 -14.10
C HIS A 203 24.97 0.04 -13.66
N ASP A 204 25.97 0.59 -14.37
CA ASP A 204 27.37 0.46 -14.06
C ASP A 204 27.81 1.38 -12.93
N TYR A 205 28.68 0.88 -12.08
CA TYR A 205 29.24 1.62 -10.96
C TYR A 205 30.64 1.12 -10.59
N LYS A 206 31.45 2.01 -10.03
CA LYS A 206 32.70 1.68 -9.34
C LYS A 206 32.44 1.61 -7.84
N ARG A 207 33.09 0.68 -7.16
CA ARG A 207 33.03 0.56 -5.70
C ARG A 207 34.27 1.21 -5.10
N ASN A 208 34.06 2.29 -4.36
CA ASN A 208 35.16 3.08 -3.76
C ASN A 208 35.33 2.79 -2.26
N GLY A 209 34.90 1.59 -1.84
CA GLY A 209 35.02 1.10 -0.48
C GLY A 209 33.71 1.05 0.27
N THR A 210 33.77 0.66 1.53
CA THR A 210 32.61 0.46 2.41
C THR A 210 32.81 1.13 3.76
N THR A 211 31.70 1.50 4.39
CA THR A 211 31.64 1.93 5.80
C THR A 211 30.51 1.20 6.53
N SER A 212 30.57 1.18 7.85
CA SER A 212 29.48 0.67 8.70
C SER A 212 28.94 1.81 9.53
N LEU A 213 27.62 2.01 9.50
CA LEU A 213 26.92 2.99 10.33
C LEU A 213 26.46 2.30 11.61
N PHE A 214 26.96 2.77 12.75
CA PHE A 214 26.38 2.49 14.06
C PHE A 214 25.32 3.53 14.36
N ALA A 215 24.14 3.12 14.78
CA ALA A 215 23.09 4.04 15.12
C ALA A 215 22.30 3.58 16.36
N ALA A 216 21.94 4.55 17.20
CA ALA A 216 21.07 4.40 18.36
C ALA A 216 19.88 5.35 18.19
N LEU A 217 18.70 4.79 18.02
CA LEU A 217 17.45 5.53 17.92
C LEU A 217 16.83 5.65 19.31
N ASN A 218 16.62 6.88 19.78
CA ASN A 218 15.87 7.13 20.99
C ASN A 218 14.37 6.85 20.74
N VAL A 219 13.83 5.91 21.47
CA VAL A 219 12.44 5.45 21.29
C VAL A 219 11.42 6.55 21.62
N ALA A 220 11.73 7.39 22.61
CA ALA A 220 10.80 8.39 23.11
C ALA A 220 10.65 9.61 22.17
N ASN A 221 11.75 10.12 21.65
CA ASN A 221 11.74 11.38 20.86
C ASN A 221 12.11 11.15 19.37
N GLY A 222 12.65 9.99 19.01
CA GLY A 222 13.05 9.68 17.64
C GLY A 222 14.42 10.23 17.23
N GLU A 223 15.18 10.86 18.11
CA GLU A 223 16.55 11.28 17.82
C GLU A 223 17.49 10.12 17.58
N VAL A 224 18.48 10.33 16.73
CA VAL A 224 19.47 9.32 16.38
C VAL A 224 20.88 9.76 16.73
N ILE A 225 21.54 9.01 17.57
CA ILE A 225 23.01 9.09 17.77
C ILE A 225 23.62 8.13 16.74
N GLY A 226 24.49 8.62 15.86
CA GLY A 226 25.08 7.75 14.84
C GLY A 226 26.47 8.16 14.44
N THR A 227 27.29 7.16 14.06
CA THR A 227 28.66 7.36 13.58
C THR A 227 29.06 6.27 12.57
N CYS A 228 29.86 6.65 11.57
CA CYS A 228 30.40 5.74 10.59
C CYS A 228 31.77 5.24 11.01
N MET A 229 32.01 3.94 10.92
CA MET A 229 33.29 3.29 11.24
C MET A 229 33.70 2.29 10.16
N LYS A 230 35.00 2.03 10.01
CA LYS A 230 35.52 1.11 8.98
C LYS A 230 35.14 -0.35 9.21
N LYS A 231 34.98 -0.76 10.46
CA LYS A 231 34.68 -2.14 10.88
C LYS A 231 33.53 -2.15 11.89
N HIS A 232 32.98 -3.33 12.14
CA HIS A 232 31.87 -3.55 13.08
C HIS A 232 32.23 -4.67 14.07
N ARG A 233 33.38 -4.51 14.76
CA ARG A 233 33.90 -5.42 15.77
C ARG A 233 33.56 -4.89 17.16
N HIS A 234 33.87 -5.67 18.18
CA HIS A 234 33.67 -5.27 19.58
C HIS A 234 34.39 -3.96 19.95
N GLN A 235 35.52 -3.63 19.30
CA GLN A 235 36.23 -2.35 19.55
C GLN A 235 35.40 -1.16 19.09
N GLU A 236 34.87 -1.22 17.87
CA GLU A 236 34.01 -0.18 17.31
C GLU A 236 32.69 -0.09 18.11
N TRP A 237 32.13 -1.23 18.51
CA TRP A 237 30.96 -1.24 19.39
C TRP A 237 31.23 -0.52 20.73
N ILE A 238 32.36 -0.78 21.40
CA ILE A 238 32.74 -0.07 22.64
C ILE A 238 32.93 1.43 22.38
N GLN A 239 33.52 1.83 21.24
CA GLN A 239 33.64 3.23 20.85
C GLN A 239 32.26 3.87 20.71
N PHE A 240 31.32 3.14 20.13
CA PHE A 240 29.95 3.60 19.98
C PHE A 240 29.21 3.71 21.31
N LEU A 241 29.39 2.76 22.21
CA LEU A 241 28.85 2.85 23.59
C LEU A 241 29.42 4.06 24.33
N ASN A 242 30.72 4.37 24.19
CA ASN A 242 31.31 5.58 24.74
C ASN A 242 30.74 6.87 24.10
N LEU A 243 30.35 6.84 22.83
CA LEU A 243 29.67 7.97 22.17
C LEU A 243 28.28 8.16 22.79
N ILE A 244 27.51 7.10 22.96
CA ILE A 244 26.20 7.15 23.62
C ILE A 244 26.32 7.71 25.03
N ASP A 245 27.31 7.22 25.81
CA ASP A 245 27.55 7.66 27.18
C ASP A 245 27.78 9.15 27.30
N ARG A 246 28.57 9.73 26.38
CA ARG A 246 28.85 11.16 26.32
C ARG A 246 27.71 12.01 25.73
N SER A 247 26.84 11.41 24.94
CA SER A 247 25.73 12.09 24.27
C SER A 247 24.43 12.08 25.07
N THR A 248 24.41 11.40 26.21
CA THR A 248 23.22 11.23 27.05
C THR A 248 23.44 11.82 28.45
N PRO A 249 22.42 12.39 29.11
CA PRO A 249 22.52 12.92 30.47
C PRO A 249 23.06 11.87 31.45
N ALA A 250 23.98 12.30 32.33
CA ALA A 250 24.69 11.38 33.22
C ALA A 250 23.81 10.79 34.34
N ASP A 251 22.72 11.46 34.67
CA ASP A 251 21.73 11.05 35.69
C ASP A 251 20.69 10.05 35.20
N LYS A 252 20.70 9.71 33.90
CA LYS A 252 19.73 8.78 33.31
C LYS A 252 20.31 7.38 33.17
N GLU A 253 19.49 6.38 33.48
CA GLU A 253 19.74 4.99 33.11
C GLU A 253 19.58 4.81 31.59
N ILE A 254 20.35 3.92 30.99
CA ILE A 254 20.36 3.69 29.55
C ILE A 254 20.00 2.24 29.27
N HIS A 255 18.84 2.01 28.67
CA HIS A 255 18.40 0.71 28.19
C HIS A 255 18.69 0.59 26.71
N ILE A 256 19.59 -0.33 26.32
CA ILE A 256 19.96 -0.58 24.92
C ILE A 256 19.30 -1.86 24.44
N ILE A 257 18.46 -1.73 23.43
CA ILE A 257 17.87 -2.85 22.71
C ILE A 257 18.74 -3.10 21.49
N CYS A 258 19.39 -4.25 21.39
CA CYS A 258 20.24 -4.63 20.27
C CYS A 258 20.03 -6.09 19.85
N ASP A 259 20.57 -6.48 18.72
CA ASP A 259 20.51 -7.86 18.26
C ASP A 259 21.42 -8.79 19.05
N ASN A 260 21.21 -10.09 18.86
CA ASN A 260 21.94 -11.13 19.59
C ASN A 260 23.30 -11.47 18.93
N TYR A 261 23.96 -10.51 18.30
CA TYR A 261 25.21 -10.73 17.60
C TYR A 261 26.38 -10.97 18.59
N ALA A 262 27.34 -11.81 18.18
CA ALA A 262 28.44 -12.23 19.06
C ALA A 262 29.33 -11.04 19.51
N THR A 263 29.45 -10.00 18.69
CA THR A 263 30.23 -8.79 19.00
C THR A 263 29.73 -8.11 20.27
N HIS A 264 28.41 -8.06 20.47
CA HIS A 264 27.77 -7.41 21.63
C HIS A 264 27.99 -8.17 22.94
N LYS A 265 28.34 -9.46 22.84
CA LYS A 265 28.59 -10.36 24.01
C LYS A 265 30.08 -10.61 24.25
N HIS A 266 30.95 -9.95 23.52
CA HIS A 266 32.38 -10.14 23.66
C HIS A 266 32.86 -9.79 25.09
N ALA A 267 33.84 -10.54 25.64
CA ALA A 267 34.32 -10.36 27.00
C ALA A 267 34.72 -8.92 27.36
N LYS A 268 35.33 -8.19 26.41
CA LYS A 268 35.67 -6.77 26.58
C LYS A 268 34.45 -5.85 26.68
N VAL A 269 33.35 -6.16 25.99
CA VAL A 269 32.07 -5.44 26.10
C VAL A 269 31.45 -5.70 27.47
N VAL A 270 31.43 -6.95 27.91
CA VAL A 270 30.97 -7.31 29.27
C VAL A 270 31.77 -6.60 30.34
N ALA A 271 33.12 -6.53 30.19
CA ALA A 271 33.97 -5.81 31.13
C ALA A 271 33.71 -4.29 31.11
N TRP A 272 33.38 -3.73 29.96
CA TRP A 272 32.98 -2.32 29.83
C TRP A 272 31.64 -2.05 30.55
N LEU A 273 30.61 -2.89 30.32
CA LEU A 273 29.31 -2.80 30.97
C LEU A 273 29.40 -2.91 32.52
N LYS A 274 30.26 -3.78 33.05
CA LYS A 274 30.48 -3.87 34.49
C LYS A 274 30.96 -2.56 35.09
N ARG A 275 31.67 -1.71 34.38
CA ARG A 275 32.17 -0.41 34.82
C ARG A 275 31.17 0.73 34.58
N HIS A 276 30.24 0.54 33.65
CA HIS A 276 29.21 1.53 33.28
C HIS A 276 27.84 1.02 33.72
N LYS A 277 27.59 1.04 35.02
CA LYS A 277 26.42 0.39 35.64
C LYS A 277 25.06 0.94 35.17
N ARG A 278 25.05 2.18 34.64
CA ARG A 278 23.83 2.80 34.09
C ARG A 278 23.37 2.20 32.76
N PHE A 279 24.16 1.27 32.14
CA PHE A 279 23.84 0.62 30.88
C PHE A 279 23.22 -0.75 31.10
N HIS A 280 22.04 -0.95 30.55
CA HIS A 280 21.28 -2.21 30.59
C HIS A 280 21.07 -2.71 29.16
N ILE A 281 21.54 -3.91 28.85
CA ILE A 281 21.44 -4.46 27.48
C ILE A 281 20.29 -5.46 27.41
N HIS A 282 19.42 -5.27 26.43
CA HIS A 282 18.26 -6.11 26.11
C HIS A 282 18.46 -6.71 24.72
N PHE A 283 18.63 -8.03 24.66
CA PHE A 283 18.86 -8.71 23.40
C PHE A 283 17.57 -9.12 22.73
N THR A 284 17.41 -8.76 21.42
CA THR A 284 16.29 -9.28 20.64
C THR A 284 16.38 -10.80 20.48
N PRO A 285 15.25 -11.49 20.33
CA PRO A 285 15.27 -12.91 20.00
C PRO A 285 15.99 -13.16 18.67
N THR A 286 16.67 -14.29 18.58
CA THR A 286 17.36 -14.67 17.34
C THR A 286 16.41 -14.64 16.13
N SER A 287 16.84 -14.08 15.01
CA SER A 287 16.03 -13.90 13.79
C SER A 287 14.77 -13.03 13.98
N ALA A 288 14.80 -12.08 14.91
CA ALA A 288 13.72 -11.15 15.18
C ALA A 288 14.19 -9.67 15.12
N SER A 289 15.05 -9.33 14.15
CA SER A 289 15.54 -7.94 13.93
C SER A 289 14.41 -6.94 13.71
N TRP A 290 13.25 -7.39 13.24
CA TRP A 290 12.05 -6.55 13.10
C TRP A 290 11.55 -5.96 14.44
N LEU A 291 11.97 -6.49 15.58
CA LEU A 291 11.75 -5.90 16.91
C LEU A 291 12.68 -4.71 17.16
N ASN A 292 13.78 -4.59 16.44
CA ASN A 292 14.72 -3.49 16.60
C ASN A 292 14.26 -2.28 15.78
N MET A 293 13.79 -1.22 16.45
CA MET A 293 13.18 -0.06 15.77
C MET A 293 14.16 0.72 14.90
N VAL A 294 15.46 0.67 15.17
CA VAL A 294 16.50 1.35 14.38
C VAL A 294 16.58 0.82 12.94
N GLU A 295 16.15 -0.42 12.69
CA GLU A 295 16.07 -0.99 11.34
C GLU A 295 15.17 -0.17 10.40
N ARG A 296 14.14 0.47 10.95
CA ARG A 296 13.30 1.40 10.19
C ARG A 296 14.08 2.63 9.78
N PHE A 297 14.89 3.18 10.66
CA PHE A 297 15.78 4.30 10.33
C PHE A 297 16.80 3.89 9.26
N PHE A 298 17.38 2.68 9.36
CA PHE A 298 18.30 2.16 8.33
C PHE A 298 17.65 2.00 6.95
N ARG A 299 16.38 1.64 6.89
CA ARG A 299 15.63 1.65 5.64
C ARG A 299 15.46 3.07 5.12
N ASP A 300 15.06 4.00 5.96
CA ASP A 300 14.79 5.39 5.60
C ASP A 300 16.06 6.08 5.05
N ILE A 301 17.20 5.97 5.71
CA ILE A 301 18.46 6.52 5.22
C ILE A 301 18.90 5.87 3.92
N THR A 302 18.69 4.56 3.79
CA THR A 302 18.99 3.83 2.55
C THR A 302 18.19 4.37 1.37
N ASP A 303 16.88 4.52 1.54
CA ASP A 303 15.99 4.94 0.47
C ASP A 303 16.13 6.42 0.12
N LYS A 304 16.36 7.27 1.12
CA LYS A 304 16.37 8.73 0.96
C LYS A 304 17.74 9.31 0.62
N SER A 305 18.83 8.70 1.10
CA SER A 305 20.18 9.26 0.97
C SER A 305 21.15 8.33 0.20
N VAL A 306 21.23 7.04 0.53
CA VAL A 306 22.28 6.17 0.04
C VAL A 306 21.96 5.57 -1.34
N ARG A 307 20.76 5.01 -1.54
CA ARG A 307 20.41 4.22 -2.75
C ARG A 307 20.58 4.98 -4.07
N ARG A 308 20.29 6.27 -4.09
CA ARG A 308 20.40 7.13 -5.27
C ARG A 308 21.61 8.06 -5.22
N GLY A 309 22.39 8.01 -4.14
CA GLY A 309 23.61 8.77 -3.99
C GLY A 309 24.70 8.28 -4.94
N VAL A 310 25.60 9.20 -5.31
CA VAL A 310 26.81 8.92 -6.06
C VAL A 310 27.98 9.40 -5.19
N PHE A 311 28.91 8.49 -4.87
CA PHE A 311 29.97 8.73 -3.89
C PHE A 311 31.31 8.32 -4.47
N ARG A 312 32.19 9.28 -4.68
CA ARG A 312 33.53 9.08 -5.25
C ARG A 312 34.51 8.46 -4.25
N ASN A 313 34.21 8.54 -2.97
CA ASN A 313 35.01 7.99 -1.89
C ASN A 313 34.16 7.78 -0.63
N ILE A 314 34.75 7.13 0.38
CA ILE A 314 34.10 6.84 1.67
C ILE A 314 33.77 8.14 2.43
N ALA A 315 34.59 9.18 2.29
CA ALA A 315 34.35 10.44 3.01
C ALA A 315 33.06 11.13 2.55
N GLU A 316 32.79 11.17 1.23
CA GLU A 316 31.53 11.69 0.69
C GLU A 316 30.31 10.89 1.17
N LEU A 317 30.41 9.56 1.20
CA LEU A 317 29.36 8.70 1.73
C LEU A 317 29.10 8.96 3.22
N THR A 318 30.18 9.04 4.01
CA THR A 318 30.10 9.31 5.45
C THR A 318 29.48 10.69 5.72
N GLN A 319 29.86 11.69 4.94
CA GLN A 319 29.29 13.03 5.05
C GLN A 319 27.79 13.03 4.74
N ALA A 320 27.37 12.36 3.67
CA ALA A 320 25.96 12.25 3.31
C ALA A 320 25.12 11.54 4.40
N ILE A 321 25.69 10.51 5.03
CA ILE A 321 25.06 9.82 6.16
C ILE A 321 24.93 10.76 7.36
N THR A 322 25.99 11.50 7.69
CA THR A 322 26.01 12.45 8.80
C THR A 322 25.02 13.59 8.59
N ASP A 323 24.96 14.12 7.38
CA ASP A 323 24.02 15.19 7.03
C ASP A 323 22.57 14.70 7.09
N HIS A 324 22.30 13.45 6.68
CA HIS A 324 20.98 12.84 6.85
C HIS A 324 20.57 12.73 8.31
N ILE A 325 21.49 12.31 9.20
CA ILE A 325 21.23 12.24 10.64
C ILE A 325 20.96 13.64 11.22
N LYS A 326 21.71 14.66 10.82
CA LYS A 326 21.48 16.04 11.24
C LYS A 326 20.10 16.55 10.82
N VAL A 327 19.71 16.33 9.57
CA VAL A 327 18.40 16.72 9.05
C VAL A 327 17.28 15.97 9.78
N HIS A 328 17.46 14.68 10.04
CA HIS A 328 16.52 13.86 10.80
C HIS A 328 16.34 14.40 12.22
N ASN A 329 17.43 14.73 12.90
CA ASN A 329 17.42 15.24 14.27
C ASN A 329 16.95 16.71 14.40
N ALA A 330 16.86 17.46 13.31
CA ALA A 330 16.27 18.80 13.31
C ALA A 330 14.74 18.78 13.50
N ASP A 331 14.06 17.70 13.06
CA ASP A 331 12.62 17.45 13.28
C ASP A 331 12.40 15.94 13.50
N PRO A 332 12.88 15.41 14.65
CA PRO A 332 12.82 13.98 14.90
C PRO A 332 11.37 13.53 15.18
N LYS A 333 10.98 12.40 14.61
CA LYS A 333 9.65 11.82 14.82
C LYS A 333 9.80 10.41 15.36
N PRO A 334 9.28 10.13 16.56
CA PRO A 334 9.37 8.80 17.15
C PRO A 334 8.61 7.77 16.30
N PHE A 335 9.16 6.58 16.23
CA PHE A 335 8.46 5.43 15.64
C PHE A 335 7.58 4.79 16.73
N ILE A 336 6.29 5.06 16.68
CA ILE A 336 5.36 4.56 17.67
C ILE A 336 5.16 3.05 17.51
N TRP A 337 5.46 2.31 18.57
CA TRP A 337 5.15 0.88 18.66
C TRP A 337 3.73 0.70 19.18
N THR A 338 2.93 -0.13 18.49
CA THR A 338 1.50 -0.29 18.81
C THR A 338 1.08 -1.74 19.13
N ALA A 339 1.92 -2.72 18.78
CA ALA A 339 1.58 -4.13 18.96
C ALA A 339 1.95 -4.60 20.37
N THR A 340 1.03 -5.31 21.04
CA THR A 340 1.32 -5.96 22.32
C THR A 340 2.10 -7.26 22.14
N ALA A 341 2.78 -7.72 23.18
CA ALA A 341 3.48 -9.02 23.16
C ALA A 341 2.51 -10.18 22.87
N SER A 342 1.32 -10.16 23.44
CA SER A 342 0.27 -11.16 23.21
C SER A 342 -0.18 -11.22 21.75
N ASP A 343 -0.43 -10.07 21.09
CA ASP A 343 -0.79 -10.02 19.66
C ASP A 343 0.28 -10.65 18.76
N ILE A 344 1.54 -10.43 19.13
CA ILE A 344 2.68 -10.98 18.39
C ILE A 344 2.78 -12.48 18.58
N LEU A 345 2.65 -12.96 19.83
CA LEU A 345 2.68 -14.38 20.16
C LEU A 345 1.56 -15.16 19.46
N GLU A 346 0.36 -14.63 19.44
CA GLU A 346 -0.76 -15.23 18.70
C GLU A 346 -0.49 -15.33 17.18
N LYS A 347 0.10 -14.30 16.59
CA LYS A 347 0.49 -14.32 15.17
C LYS A 347 1.54 -15.40 14.91
N ILE A 348 2.51 -15.57 15.80
CA ILE A 348 3.56 -16.58 15.69
C ILE A 348 2.99 -17.98 15.86
N LYS A 349 2.10 -18.21 16.84
CA LYS A 349 1.39 -19.50 17.04
C LYS A 349 0.64 -19.90 15.76
N ARG A 350 -0.13 -18.97 15.18
CA ARG A 350 -0.83 -19.21 13.91
C ARG A 350 0.13 -19.49 12.75
N GLY A 351 1.26 -18.79 12.69
CA GLY A 351 2.30 -19.03 11.67
C GLY A 351 2.91 -20.43 11.79
N ARG A 352 3.26 -20.89 13.00
CA ARG A 352 3.80 -22.22 13.28
C ARG A 352 2.80 -23.33 12.91
N GLN A 353 1.53 -23.18 13.30
CA GLN A 353 0.49 -24.14 12.94
C GLN A 353 0.34 -24.32 11.43
N LYS A 354 0.34 -23.20 10.67
CA LYS A 354 0.27 -23.27 9.20
C LYS A 354 1.49 -23.95 8.57
N LEU A 355 2.69 -23.70 9.08
CA LEU A 355 3.91 -24.37 8.58
C LEU A 355 3.90 -25.86 8.86
N ASN A 356 3.49 -26.26 10.06
CA ASN A 356 3.39 -27.69 10.43
C ASN A 356 2.37 -28.44 9.53
N ASN A 357 1.22 -27.83 9.26
CA ASN A 357 0.22 -28.40 8.37
C ASN A 357 0.73 -28.56 6.92
N MET A 358 1.56 -27.61 6.44
CA MET A 358 2.16 -27.70 5.09
C MET A 358 3.34 -28.69 4.98
N GLN A 359 3.89 -29.16 6.10
CA GLN A 359 4.95 -30.17 6.11
C GLN A 359 4.38 -31.58 6.28
N SER A 360 3.10 -31.71 6.62
CA SER A 360 2.37 -32.97 6.80
C SER A 360 1.59 -33.41 5.55
N ASP A 361 1.50 -32.54 4.55
CA ASP A 361 0.99 -32.78 3.20
C ASP A 361 2.17 -33.02 2.21
#